data_be0d6fff7696c176aded1d256ced53fc
#
_entry.id   be0d6fff7696c176aded1d256ced53fc
#
_cell.length_a   1.000
_cell.length_b   1.000
_cell.length_c   1.000
_cell.angle_alpha   90.00
_cell.angle_beta   90.00
_cell.angle_gamma   90.00
#
_symmetry.space_group_name_H-M   'P 1'
#
loop_
_entity.id
_entity.type
_entity.pdbx_description
1 polymer ?
#
loop_
_entity_poly.entity_id
_entity_poly.type
_entity_poly.pdbx_seq_one_letter_code
_entity_poly.pdbx_strand_id
1 'polypeptide(L)'
;MNARTRIDSRRGRREQRKVERDTRRARLRVLLSRADRGVLTPEESALLRGDIEAEIAEGDTHRRSAGGQQAAAMRLHKRIEAAEQCLVETEAERDRYAAAAEALHPHAVEGRR
;
A
#
# COMPACT_ATOMS: atom_id res chain seq x y z
N MET A 1 -15.73 28.02 1.78
CA MET A 1 -14.64 27.30 1.15
C MET A 1 -14.81 27.28 -0.35
N ASN A 2 -13.80 27.68 -1.04
CA ASN A 2 -13.80 27.81 -2.47
C ASN A 2 -13.64 26.39 -3.11
N ALA A 3 -14.25 26.18 -4.26
CA ALA A 3 -14.22 24.89 -4.98
C ALA A 3 -12.78 24.41 -5.32
N ARG A 4 -11.85 25.35 -5.52
CA ARG A 4 -10.41 25.07 -5.73
C ARG A 4 -9.79 24.33 -4.56
N THR A 5 -10.12 24.68 -3.32
CA THR A 5 -9.56 24.07 -2.13
C THR A 5 -10.00 22.61 -1.97
N ARG A 6 -11.17 22.25 -2.47
CA ARG A 6 -11.67 20.87 -2.46
C ARG A 6 -10.96 19.98 -3.49
N ILE A 7 -10.70 20.53 -4.67
CA ILE A 7 -10.03 19.81 -5.76
C ILE A 7 -8.56 19.59 -5.44
N ASP A 8 -7.90 20.57 -4.78
CA ASP A 8 -6.49 20.51 -4.44
C ASP A 8 -6.17 19.58 -3.27
N SER A 9 -7.18 19.17 -2.48
CA SER A 9 -6.95 18.18 -1.42
C SER A 9 -6.70 16.79 -2.02
N ARG A 10 -5.96 15.93 -1.29
CA ARG A 10 -5.73 14.54 -1.69
C ARG A 10 -7.04 13.79 -1.91
N ARG A 11 -8.01 14.03 -1.04
CA ARG A 11 -9.35 13.43 -1.12
C ARG A 11 -10.09 13.91 -2.36
N GLY A 12 -10.08 15.20 -2.63
CA GLY A 12 -10.71 15.79 -3.80
C GLY A 12 -10.13 15.25 -5.11
N ARG A 13 -8.79 15.11 -5.18
CA ARG A 13 -8.12 14.53 -6.34
C ARG A 13 -8.46 13.05 -6.56
N ARG A 14 -8.59 12.28 -5.49
CA ARG A 14 -9.02 10.87 -5.57
C ARG A 14 -10.44 10.74 -6.10
N GLU A 15 -11.35 11.54 -5.59
CA GLU A 15 -12.75 11.56 -6.01
C GLU A 15 -12.87 11.96 -7.48
N GLN A 16 -12.12 12.96 -7.91
CA GLN A 16 -12.11 13.40 -9.29
C GLN A 16 -11.57 12.31 -10.22
N ARG A 17 -10.47 11.64 -9.87
CA ARG A 17 -9.94 10.52 -10.64
C ARG A 17 -10.92 9.36 -10.73
N LYS A 18 -11.65 9.10 -9.65
CA LYS A 18 -12.70 8.08 -9.64
C LYS A 18 -13.82 8.43 -10.60
N VAL A 19 -14.30 9.67 -10.58
CA VAL A 19 -15.36 10.15 -11.48
C VAL A 19 -14.90 10.05 -12.94
N GLU A 20 -13.70 10.48 -13.26
CA GLU A 20 -13.12 10.40 -14.59
C GLU A 20 -13.01 8.95 -15.07
N ARG A 21 -12.58 8.05 -14.20
CA ARG A 21 -12.50 6.62 -14.48
C ARG A 21 -13.86 6.01 -14.75
N ASP A 22 -14.83 6.30 -13.92
CA ASP A 22 -16.19 5.77 -14.06
C ASP A 22 -16.85 6.28 -15.35
N THR A 23 -16.65 7.55 -15.67
CA THR A 23 -17.14 8.17 -16.93
C THR A 23 -16.46 7.52 -18.14
N ARG A 24 -15.14 7.33 -18.10
CA ARG A 24 -14.40 6.68 -19.18
C ARG A 24 -14.86 5.24 -19.38
N ARG A 25 -15.06 4.49 -18.33
CA ARG A 25 -15.51 3.09 -18.40
C ARG A 25 -16.94 2.97 -18.93
N ALA A 26 -17.83 3.87 -18.55
CA ALA A 26 -19.18 3.92 -19.09
C ALA A 26 -19.13 4.21 -20.61
N ARG A 27 -18.32 5.16 -21.04
CA ARG A 27 -18.12 5.48 -22.45
C ARG A 27 -17.51 4.30 -23.22
N LEU A 28 -16.53 3.61 -22.63
CA LEU A 28 -15.93 2.41 -23.23
C LEU A 28 -16.99 1.34 -23.54
N ARG A 29 -17.89 1.08 -22.63
CA ARG A 29 -18.96 0.09 -22.83
C ARG A 29 -19.86 0.46 -24.01
N VAL A 30 -20.22 1.73 -24.12
CA VAL A 30 -21.03 2.23 -25.24
C VAL A 30 -20.28 2.08 -26.55
N LEU A 31 -19.02 2.51 -26.60
CA LEU A 31 -18.20 2.45 -27.82
C LEU A 31 -17.93 1.01 -28.26
N LEU A 32 -17.68 0.10 -27.32
CA LEU A 32 -17.51 -1.32 -27.62
C LEU A 32 -18.78 -1.94 -28.18
N SER A 33 -19.93 -1.59 -27.62
CA SER A 33 -21.24 -2.03 -28.15
C SER A 33 -21.47 -1.54 -29.57
N ARG A 34 -21.09 -0.29 -29.87
CA ARG A 34 -21.19 0.26 -31.22
C ARG A 34 -20.22 -0.42 -32.19
N ALA A 35 -19.01 -0.73 -31.74
CA ALA A 35 -18.05 -1.47 -32.52
C ALA A 35 -18.56 -2.88 -32.89
N ASP A 36 -19.17 -3.58 -31.93
CA ASP A 36 -19.77 -4.91 -32.15
C ASP A 36 -20.87 -4.88 -33.22
N ARG A 37 -21.62 -3.77 -33.31
CA ARG A 37 -22.64 -3.59 -34.31
C ARG A 37 -22.11 -3.04 -35.63
N GLY A 38 -20.83 -2.72 -35.74
CA GLY A 38 -20.22 -2.19 -36.94
C GLY A 38 -20.61 -0.75 -37.28
N VAL A 39 -21.09 0.03 -36.30
CA VAL A 39 -21.57 1.40 -36.50
C VAL A 39 -20.67 2.47 -35.91
N LEU A 40 -19.43 2.12 -35.59
CA LEU A 40 -18.47 3.02 -34.99
C LEU A 40 -17.96 4.04 -36.03
N THR A 41 -18.06 5.33 -35.71
CA THR A 41 -17.52 6.41 -36.56
C THR A 41 -16.00 6.53 -36.38
N PRO A 42 -15.27 7.17 -37.32
CA PRO A 42 -13.83 7.42 -37.15
C PRO A 42 -13.51 8.22 -35.88
N GLU A 43 -14.34 9.21 -35.52
CA GLU A 43 -14.17 10.00 -34.30
C GLU A 43 -14.37 9.15 -33.04
N GLU A 44 -15.35 8.29 -33.05
CA GLU A 44 -15.61 7.33 -31.96
C GLU A 44 -14.50 6.30 -31.84
N SER A 45 -13.92 5.88 -32.97
CA SER A 45 -12.79 4.95 -33.00
C SER A 45 -11.55 5.58 -32.34
N ALA A 46 -11.26 6.86 -32.63
CA ALA A 46 -10.18 7.59 -32.00
C ALA A 46 -10.39 7.76 -30.49
N LEU A 47 -11.63 8.04 -30.09
CA LEU A 47 -12.01 8.17 -28.69
C LEU A 47 -11.86 6.84 -27.95
N LEU A 48 -12.29 5.74 -28.56
CA LEU A 48 -12.13 4.38 -28.02
C LEU A 48 -10.66 4.04 -27.80
N ARG A 49 -9.80 4.34 -28.77
CA ARG A 49 -8.36 4.12 -28.65
C ARG A 49 -7.77 4.89 -27.46
N GLY A 50 -8.11 6.18 -27.34
CA GLY A 50 -7.64 7.02 -26.24
C GLY A 50 -8.09 6.49 -24.89
N ASP A 51 -9.32 6.02 -24.78
CA ASP A 51 -9.87 5.44 -23.56
C ASP A 51 -9.19 4.13 -23.17
N ILE A 52 -8.89 3.28 -24.14
CA ILE A 52 -8.13 2.03 -23.91
C ILE A 52 -6.73 2.33 -23.44
N GLU A 53 -6.04 3.26 -24.10
CA GLU A 53 -4.68 3.68 -23.70
C GLU A 53 -4.66 4.24 -22.27
N ALA A 54 -5.67 5.02 -21.90
CA ALA A 54 -5.81 5.55 -20.54
C ALA A 54 -6.03 4.43 -19.51
N GLU A 55 -6.84 3.42 -19.84
CA GLU A 55 -7.04 2.25 -18.96
C GLU A 55 -5.75 1.45 -18.76
N ILE A 56 -4.98 1.26 -19.82
CA ILE A 56 -3.71 0.55 -19.76
C ILE A 56 -2.71 1.32 -18.88
N ALA A 57 -2.60 2.63 -19.08
CA ALA A 57 -1.71 3.49 -18.29
C ALA A 57 -2.07 3.48 -16.80
N GLU A 58 -3.36 3.55 -16.49
CA GLU A 58 -3.85 3.49 -15.11
C GLU A 58 -3.56 2.13 -14.47
N GLY A 59 -3.78 1.04 -15.20
CA GLY A 59 -3.45 -0.31 -14.74
C GLY A 59 -1.97 -0.48 -14.43
N ASP A 60 -1.09 0.07 -15.27
CA ASP A 60 0.36 0.06 -15.05
C ASP A 60 0.75 0.86 -13.80
N THR A 61 0.12 2.01 -13.58
CA THR A 61 0.34 2.83 -12.38
C THR A 61 -0.07 2.07 -11.12
N HIS A 62 -1.22 1.40 -11.14
CA HIS A 62 -1.69 0.60 -10.01
C HIS A 62 -0.75 -0.56 -9.71
N ARG A 63 -0.24 -1.25 -10.73
CA ARG A 63 0.73 -2.33 -10.55
C ARG A 63 2.02 -1.86 -9.91
N ARG A 64 2.55 -0.72 -10.33
CA ARG A 64 3.76 -0.12 -9.72
C ARG A 64 3.51 0.28 -8.28
N SER A 65 2.37 0.89 -7.99
CA SER A 65 1.98 1.29 -6.63
C SER A 65 1.86 0.07 -5.70
N ALA A 66 1.18 -0.99 -6.16
CA ALA A 66 1.04 -2.23 -5.41
C ALA A 66 2.39 -2.89 -5.15
N GLY A 67 3.28 -2.92 -6.15
CA GLY A 67 4.64 -3.44 -6.00
C GLY A 67 5.46 -2.64 -5.00
N GLY A 68 5.35 -1.32 -5.01
CA GLY A 68 6.00 -0.43 -4.04
C GLY A 68 5.49 -0.63 -2.62
N GLN A 69 4.19 -0.79 -2.45
CA GLN A 69 3.57 -1.08 -1.14
C GLN A 69 4.01 -2.44 -0.61
N GLN A 70 4.07 -3.45 -1.46
CA GLN A 70 4.53 -4.78 -1.09
C GLN A 70 6.00 -4.76 -0.66
N ALA A 71 6.86 -4.06 -1.39
CA ALA A 71 8.28 -3.90 -1.03
C ALA A 71 8.44 -3.17 0.31
N ALA A 72 7.63 -2.13 0.57
CA ALA A 72 7.63 -1.41 1.85
C ALA A 72 7.18 -2.31 3.00
N ALA A 73 6.14 -3.12 2.80
CA ALA A 73 5.67 -4.09 3.78
C ALA A 73 6.73 -5.14 4.11
N MET A 74 7.45 -5.63 3.11
CA MET A 74 8.55 -6.58 3.29
C MET A 74 9.69 -5.97 4.11
N ARG A 75 10.05 -4.70 3.86
CA ARG A 75 11.06 -4.00 4.65
C ARG A 75 10.65 -3.84 6.10
N LEU A 76 9.39 -3.48 6.36
CA LEU A 76 8.85 -3.38 7.71
C LEU A 76 8.89 -4.72 8.44
N HIS A 77 8.50 -5.79 7.76
CA HIS A 77 8.51 -7.15 8.31
C HIS A 77 9.91 -7.56 8.76
N LYS A 78 10.92 -7.32 7.92
CA LYS A 78 12.32 -7.58 8.25
C LYS A 78 12.81 -6.77 9.46
N ARG A 79 12.37 -5.51 9.56
CA ARG A 79 12.72 -4.67 10.72
C ARG A 79 12.09 -5.18 12.00
N ILE A 80 10.84 -5.65 11.94
CA ILE A 80 10.15 -6.26 13.08
C ILE A 80 10.86 -7.54 13.52
N GLU A 81 11.21 -8.41 12.58
CA GLU A 81 11.96 -9.63 12.87
C GLU A 81 13.32 -9.33 13.56
N ALA A 82 14.03 -8.33 13.06
CA ALA A 82 15.30 -7.91 13.65
C ALA A 82 15.13 -7.37 15.07
N ALA A 83 14.07 -6.58 15.31
CA ALA A 83 13.74 -6.06 16.64
C ALA A 83 13.36 -7.18 17.61
N GLU A 84 12.55 -8.14 17.17
CA GLU A 84 12.16 -9.31 17.97
C GLU A 84 13.39 -10.15 18.35
N GLN A 85 14.30 -10.37 17.41
CA GLN A 85 15.54 -11.09 17.66
C GLN A 85 16.41 -10.34 18.68
N CYS A 86 16.50 -9.03 18.57
CA CYS A 86 17.21 -8.18 19.52
C CYS A 86 16.64 -8.28 20.94
N LEU A 87 15.32 -8.31 21.05
CA LEU A 87 14.63 -8.49 22.35
C LEU A 87 14.92 -9.85 22.97
N VAL A 88 14.88 -10.91 22.17
CA VAL A 88 15.19 -12.28 22.65
C VAL A 88 16.63 -12.34 23.18
N GLU A 89 17.59 -11.76 22.45
CA GLU A 89 18.99 -11.71 22.85
C GLU A 89 19.19 -10.89 24.13
N THR A 90 18.52 -9.75 24.24
CA THR A 90 18.58 -8.89 25.43
C THR A 90 18.00 -9.59 26.66
N GLU A 91 16.89 -10.27 26.53
CA GLU A 91 16.25 -11.03 27.60
C GLU A 91 17.14 -12.19 28.07
N ALA A 92 17.74 -12.91 27.14
CA ALA A 92 18.65 -14.00 27.45
C ALA A 92 19.90 -13.48 28.18
N GLU A 93 20.43 -12.35 27.77
CA GLU A 93 21.56 -11.68 28.40
C GLU A 93 21.21 -11.22 29.82
N ARG A 94 20.06 -10.58 30.00
CA ARG A 94 19.52 -10.19 31.31
C ARG A 94 19.40 -11.39 32.23
N ASP A 95 18.87 -12.51 31.77
CA ASP A 95 18.70 -13.72 32.55
C ASP A 95 20.03 -14.33 32.98
N ARG A 96 21.04 -14.28 32.10
CA ARG A 96 22.40 -14.72 32.43
C ARG A 96 23.03 -13.84 33.51
N TYR A 97 22.86 -12.53 33.44
CA TYR A 97 23.37 -11.62 34.49
C TYR A 97 22.66 -11.84 35.83
N ALA A 98 21.36 -12.07 35.82
CA ALA A 98 20.59 -12.37 37.03
C ALA A 98 21.06 -13.68 37.68
N ALA A 99 21.25 -14.73 36.90
CA ALA A 99 21.78 -15.99 37.38
C ALA A 99 23.17 -15.88 37.94
N ALA A 100 24.04 -15.12 37.30
CA ALA A 100 25.40 -14.85 37.76
C ALA A 100 25.42 -14.08 39.11
N ALA A 101 24.51 -13.10 39.25
CA ALA A 101 24.38 -12.33 40.49
C ALA A 101 23.90 -13.21 41.65
N GLU A 102 22.95 -14.10 41.40
CA GLU A 102 22.47 -15.08 42.40
C GLU A 102 23.59 -16.04 42.83
N ALA A 103 24.40 -16.52 41.90
CA ALA A 103 25.52 -17.39 42.16
C ALA A 103 26.61 -16.73 43.03
N LEU A 104 26.81 -15.41 42.85
CA LEU A 104 27.81 -14.64 43.63
C LEU A 104 27.31 -14.27 45.03
N HIS A 105 25.97 -14.16 45.23
CA HIS A 105 25.36 -13.71 46.49
C HIS A 105 24.23 -14.62 46.96
N PRO A 106 24.48 -15.95 47.15
CA PRO A 106 23.40 -16.87 47.53
C PRO A 106 22.82 -16.56 48.90
N HIS A 107 23.60 -16.03 49.86
CA HIS A 107 23.12 -15.68 51.19
C HIS A 107 22.24 -14.44 51.23
N ALA A 108 22.35 -13.54 50.24
CA ALA A 108 21.51 -12.35 50.17
C ALA A 108 20.05 -12.72 49.83
N VAL A 109 19.83 -13.78 49.08
CA VAL A 109 18.50 -14.30 48.72
C VAL A 109 17.87 -15.00 49.94
N GLU A 110 18.64 -15.80 50.68
CA GLU A 110 18.14 -16.48 51.88
C GLU A 110 17.82 -15.52 53.02
N GLY A 111 18.56 -14.44 53.19
CA GLY A 111 18.30 -13.42 54.19
C GLY A 111 17.04 -12.58 53.97
N ARG A 112 16.36 -12.72 52.85
CA ARG A 112 15.11 -12.00 52.52
C ARG A 112 13.84 -12.79 52.83
N ARG A 113 13.94 -13.97 53.35
CA ARG A 113 12.79 -14.80 53.71
C ARG A 113 12.14 -14.37 55.03
#